data_b9ebce78feeb45b3f0671d7c065c2ddd
#
_entry.id   b9ebce78feeb45b3f0671d7c065c2ddd
#
_cell.length_a   1.000
_cell.length_b   1.000
_cell.length_c   1.000
_cell.angle_alpha   90.00
_cell.angle_beta   90.00
_cell.angle_gamma   90.00
#
_symmetry.space_group_name_H-M   'P 1'
#
loop_
_entity.id
_entity.type
_entity.pdbx_description
1 polymer ?
#
loop_
_entity_poly.entity_id
_entity_poly.type
_entity_poly.pdbx_seq_one_letter_code
_entity_poly.pdbx_strand_id
1 'polypeptide(L)'
;SDTLRKAMGKKDESLMKKLQVRFVEGCKANEQFIAECQLVNKKPEELIEKIWKDWAAFASYAFNKSHSVCYAYVAYQTGYLKAHYPAEFMAANLSRNLNHITEITKFMQECNRMGLNVLGPDVNESFVKFMVNRKGDIRFGMAAVKGVGEGAVMDIISARQKGGDFKDVFDFVERVNLQSANKKNIEALAMSGAFDGFGNITRSQFFAGDNENDPTTFIEKLIRYGNRMQLESQSMQQSLFGGVGSQQLVKKPDLPPVPEWPKIILLEKEKNLVGIYLTSHPLDDYRLELENFCTRGIALKDLHEQIDRLKDREFTLGGMVTEAREGTSKNGKPFSTLTLTDYTDSYQLYFFGNDYVEFGKFCKPGLFVMVR
;
A
#
# COMPACT_ATOMS: atom_id res chain seq x y z
N SER A 1 8.82 -40.86 28.74
CA SER A 1 9.04 -39.44 28.58
C SER A 1 8.49 -38.90 27.26
N ASP A 2 8.70 -39.54 26.13
CA ASP A 2 8.28 -39.06 24.80
C ASP A 2 6.75 -39.07 24.63
N THR A 3 6.08 -40.08 25.17
CA THR A 3 4.60 -40.20 25.17
C THR A 3 3.98 -39.05 25.98
N LEU A 4 4.55 -38.73 27.15
CA LEU A 4 4.11 -37.60 27.97
C LEU A 4 4.29 -36.27 27.25
N ARG A 5 5.45 -36.03 26.63
CA ARG A 5 5.71 -34.85 25.83
C ARG A 5 4.71 -34.70 24.68
N LYS A 6 4.37 -35.80 23.98
CA LYS A 6 3.37 -35.81 22.91
C LYS A 6 1.95 -35.53 23.45
N ALA A 7 1.58 -36.12 24.58
CA ALA A 7 0.28 -35.87 25.21
C ALA A 7 0.11 -34.42 25.64
N MET A 8 1.13 -33.81 26.24
CA MET A 8 1.18 -32.40 26.62
C MET A 8 1.10 -31.50 25.39
N GLY A 9 1.90 -31.76 24.35
CA GLY A 9 1.91 -30.94 23.13
C GLY A 9 0.60 -31.00 22.33
N LYS A 10 -0.10 -32.12 22.38
CA LYS A 10 -1.41 -32.32 21.71
C LYS A 10 -2.63 -31.97 22.60
N LYS A 11 -2.38 -31.61 23.87
CA LYS A 11 -3.41 -31.34 24.88
C LYS A 11 -4.42 -32.52 25.04
N ASP A 12 -3.93 -33.76 24.98
CA ASP A 12 -4.72 -34.96 25.06
C ASP A 12 -4.96 -35.32 26.56
N GLU A 13 -6.08 -34.86 27.08
CA GLU A 13 -6.46 -35.06 28.49
C GLU A 13 -6.64 -36.54 28.85
N SER A 14 -7.17 -37.38 27.91
CA SER A 14 -7.38 -38.78 28.17
C SER A 14 -6.08 -39.54 28.35
N LEU A 15 -5.12 -39.26 27.52
CA LEU A 15 -3.79 -39.82 27.60
C LEU A 15 -3.03 -39.30 28.82
N MET A 16 -3.20 -38.01 29.16
CA MET A 16 -2.61 -37.42 30.37
C MET A 16 -3.10 -38.16 31.66
N LYS A 17 -4.40 -38.45 31.79
CA LYS A 17 -4.92 -39.19 32.94
C LYS A 17 -4.30 -40.58 33.04
N LYS A 18 -4.19 -41.31 31.94
CA LYS A 18 -3.52 -42.64 31.93
C LYS A 18 -2.05 -42.57 32.33
N LEU A 19 -1.37 -41.56 31.86
CA LEU A 19 0.08 -41.33 32.17
C LEU A 19 0.25 -40.90 33.62
N GLN A 20 -0.71 -40.25 34.25
CA GLN A 20 -0.67 -39.88 35.67
C GLN A 20 -0.55 -41.09 36.55
N VAL A 21 -1.42 -42.08 36.36
CA VAL A 21 -1.41 -43.32 37.14
C VAL A 21 -0.04 -43.97 37.03
N ARG A 22 0.44 -44.16 35.80
CA ARG A 22 1.76 -44.80 35.56
C ARG A 22 2.93 -44.00 36.17
N PHE A 23 2.84 -42.66 36.14
CA PHE A 23 3.87 -41.81 36.77
C PHE A 23 3.88 -41.97 38.29
N VAL A 24 2.71 -41.92 38.94
CA VAL A 24 2.60 -42.07 40.40
C VAL A 24 3.11 -43.44 40.85
N GLU A 25 2.71 -44.51 40.15
CA GLU A 25 3.15 -45.88 40.44
C GLU A 25 4.68 -46.03 40.28
N GLY A 26 5.19 -45.49 39.18
CA GLY A 26 6.64 -45.54 38.91
C GLY A 26 7.48 -44.76 39.92
N CYS A 27 7.01 -43.59 40.37
CA CYS A 27 7.70 -42.83 41.42
C CYS A 27 7.66 -43.54 42.78
N LYS A 28 6.54 -44.16 43.13
CA LYS A 28 6.39 -44.95 44.39
C LYS A 28 7.25 -46.19 44.40
N ALA A 29 7.47 -46.82 43.26
CA ALA A 29 8.34 -47.99 43.11
C ALA A 29 9.85 -47.66 42.98
N ASN A 30 10.23 -46.40 42.87
CA ASN A 30 11.62 -46.00 42.68
C ASN A 30 12.27 -45.67 44.02
N GLU A 31 13.09 -46.61 44.53
CA GLU A 31 13.82 -46.46 45.79
C GLU A 31 14.74 -45.25 45.82
N GLN A 32 15.41 -44.92 44.70
CA GLN A 32 16.29 -43.76 44.61
C GLN A 32 15.49 -42.45 44.77
N PHE A 33 14.33 -42.32 44.11
CA PHE A 33 13.45 -41.17 44.28
C PHE A 33 12.98 -40.98 45.71
N ILE A 34 12.65 -42.07 46.38
CA ILE A 34 12.21 -42.07 47.80
C ILE A 34 13.39 -41.60 48.69
N ALA A 35 14.59 -42.13 48.46
CA ALA A 35 15.78 -41.71 49.22
C ALA A 35 16.11 -40.22 49.00
N GLU A 36 16.03 -39.73 47.79
CA GLU A 36 16.22 -38.29 47.46
C GLU A 36 15.18 -37.41 48.13
N CYS A 37 13.90 -37.85 48.19
CA CYS A 37 12.88 -37.13 48.92
C CYS A 37 13.18 -36.99 50.42
N GLN A 38 13.73 -38.04 51.02
CA GLN A 38 14.15 -38.03 52.44
C GLN A 38 15.31 -37.05 52.67
N LEU A 39 16.28 -37.00 51.74
CA LEU A 39 17.41 -36.06 51.81
C LEU A 39 16.98 -34.62 51.81
N VAL A 40 15.93 -34.29 51.07
CA VAL A 40 15.38 -32.92 50.99
C VAL A 40 14.23 -32.66 51.98
N ASN A 41 13.97 -33.60 52.90
CA ASN A 41 12.97 -33.52 53.96
C ASN A 41 11.54 -33.26 53.42
N LYS A 42 11.18 -33.92 52.31
CA LYS A 42 9.86 -33.85 51.66
C LYS A 42 9.21 -35.22 51.62
N LYS A 43 7.90 -35.24 51.77
CA LYS A 43 7.12 -36.48 51.62
C LYS A 43 7.03 -36.81 50.12
N PRO A 44 7.30 -38.06 49.71
CA PRO A 44 7.27 -38.47 48.32
C PRO A 44 5.91 -38.20 47.66
N GLU A 45 4.77 -38.45 48.39
CA GLU A 45 3.42 -38.24 47.86
C GLU A 45 3.17 -36.78 47.52
N GLU A 46 3.51 -35.87 48.41
CA GLU A 46 3.34 -34.42 48.22
C GLU A 46 4.17 -33.90 47.01
N LEU A 47 5.39 -34.46 46.85
CA LEU A 47 6.27 -34.06 45.72
C LEU A 47 5.72 -34.62 44.39
N ILE A 48 5.25 -35.87 44.36
CA ILE A 48 4.67 -36.50 43.18
C ILE A 48 3.43 -35.70 42.72
N GLU A 49 2.54 -35.37 43.68
CA GLU A 49 1.34 -34.60 43.38
C GLU A 49 1.70 -33.20 42.83
N LYS A 50 2.64 -32.51 43.44
CA LYS A 50 3.15 -31.21 43.00
C LYS A 50 3.70 -31.27 41.59
N ILE A 51 4.61 -32.23 41.32
CA ILE A 51 5.22 -32.39 39.99
C ILE A 51 4.13 -32.62 38.93
N TRP A 52 3.17 -33.49 39.24
CA TRP A 52 2.11 -33.78 38.29
C TRP A 52 1.18 -32.56 38.07
N LYS A 53 0.86 -31.83 39.11
CA LYS A 53 0.06 -30.61 39.02
C LYS A 53 0.76 -29.54 38.19
N ASP A 54 2.06 -29.39 38.40
CA ASP A 54 2.86 -28.45 37.60
C ASP A 54 2.92 -28.87 36.12
N TRP A 55 3.04 -30.17 35.82
CA TRP A 55 2.98 -30.70 34.45
C TRP A 55 1.60 -30.55 33.81
N ALA A 56 0.52 -30.79 34.55
CA ALA A 56 -0.85 -30.63 34.07
C ALA A 56 -1.15 -29.14 33.78
N ALA A 57 -0.73 -28.25 34.65
CA ALA A 57 -0.80 -26.80 34.40
C ALA A 57 0.02 -26.39 33.18
N PHE A 58 1.25 -26.89 33.06
CA PHE A 58 2.08 -26.66 31.87
C PHE A 58 1.41 -27.20 30.60
N ALA A 59 0.79 -28.38 30.62
CA ALA A 59 0.10 -28.95 29.47
C ALA A 59 -1.09 -28.14 28.98
N SER A 60 -1.82 -27.47 29.90
CA SER A 60 -2.96 -26.61 29.53
C SER A 60 -2.52 -25.30 28.89
N TYR A 61 -1.41 -24.71 29.32
CA TYR A 61 -0.88 -23.41 28.84
C TYR A 61 0.49 -23.52 28.19
N ALA A 62 1.01 -24.72 27.99
CA ALA A 62 2.35 -24.91 27.43
C ALA A 62 2.52 -24.28 26.07
N PHE A 63 3.52 -23.45 25.97
CA PHE A 63 3.96 -22.89 24.71
C PHE A 63 5.47 -23.14 24.54
N ASN A 64 5.87 -23.43 23.30
CA ASN A 64 7.26 -23.73 23.00
C ASN A 64 8.15 -22.52 23.34
N LYS A 65 9.02 -22.66 24.35
CA LYS A 65 9.91 -21.59 24.80
C LYS A 65 10.79 -21.08 23.68
N SER A 66 11.33 -21.95 22.84
CA SER A 66 12.16 -21.56 21.69
C SER A 66 11.37 -20.71 20.72
N HIS A 67 10.12 -21.09 20.43
CA HIS A 67 9.23 -20.29 19.60
C HIS A 67 8.97 -18.91 20.22
N SER A 68 8.65 -18.85 21.51
CA SER A 68 8.42 -17.58 22.22
C SER A 68 9.65 -16.67 22.17
N VAL A 69 10.85 -17.22 22.41
CA VAL A 69 12.10 -16.47 22.37
C VAL A 69 12.38 -15.93 20.97
N CYS A 70 12.23 -16.76 19.93
CA CYS A 70 12.43 -16.32 18.54
C CYS A 70 11.45 -15.20 18.15
N TYR A 71 10.17 -15.35 18.46
CA TYR A 71 9.19 -14.30 18.15
C TYR A 71 9.38 -13.03 18.99
N ALA A 72 9.72 -13.16 20.26
CA ALA A 72 10.03 -12.00 21.10
C ALA A 72 11.25 -11.23 20.57
N TYR A 73 12.26 -11.95 20.10
CA TYR A 73 13.45 -11.35 19.51
C TYR A 73 13.13 -10.58 18.23
N VAL A 74 12.35 -11.19 17.30
CA VAL A 74 11.91 -10.50 16.07
C VAL A 74 11.01 -9.32 16.39
N ALA A 75 10.06 -9.47 17.33
CA ALA A 75 9.18 -8.39 17.75
C ALA A 75 9.97 -7.20 18.34
N TYR A 76 10.99 -7.49 19.15
CA TYR A 76 11.89 -6.45 19.67
C TYR A 76 12.63 -5.73 18.54
N GLN A 77 13.21 -6.47 17.59
CA GLN A 77 13.92 -5.89 16.45
C GLN A 77 13.01 -4.98 15.62
N THR A 78 11.80 -5.44 15.29
CA THR A 78 10.84 -4.64 14.51
C THR A 78 10.39 -3.41 15.28
N GLY A 79 10.15 -3.52 16.59
CA GLY A 79 9.84 -2.39 17.46
C GLY A 79 10.97 -1.38 17.53
N TYR A 80 12.21 -1.85 17.69
CA TYR A 80 13.40 -1.01 17.70
C TYR A 80 13.58 -0.25 16.37
N LEU A 81 13.47 -0.96 15.24
CA LEU A 81 13.59 -0.33 13.92
C LEU A 81 12.48 0.71 13.70
N LYS A 82 11.26 0.42 14.08
CA LYS A 82 10.15 1.38 13.96
C LYS A 82 10.37 2.63 14.82
N ALA A 83 10.96 2.49 16.01
CA ALA A 83 11.21 3.59 16.94
C ALA A 83 12.38 4.47 16.51
N HIS A 84 13.46 3.89 16.00
CA HIS A 84 14.72 4.60 15.72
C HIS A 84 14.92 4.93 14.23
N TYR A 85 14.29 4.17 13.33
CA TYR A 85 14.39 4.32 11.87
C TYR A 85 12.99 4.23 11.23
N PRO A 86 12.04 5.11 11.65
CA PRO A 86 10.65 4.97 11.26
C PRO A 86 10.41 5.06 9.76
N ALA A 87 11.09 5.97 9.06
CA ALA A 87 10.92 6.14 7.62
C ALA A 87 11.39 4.92 6.83
N GLU A 88 12.57 4.38 7.16
CA GLU A 88 13.15 3.19 6.54
C GLU A 88 12.31 1.95 6.84
N PHE A 89 11.83 1.81 8.09
CA PHE A 89 10.95 0.71 8.49
C PHE A 89 9.64 0.73 7.70
N MET A 90 9.01 1.90 7.55
CA MET A 90 7.77 2.04 6.80
C MET A 90 7.99 1.85 5.29
N ALA A 91 9.09 2.39 4.73
CA ALA A 91 9.45 2.16 3.33
C ALA A 91 9.67 0.67 3.02
N ALA A 92 10.29 -0.09 3.92
CA ALA A 92 10.47 -1.53 3.79
C ALA A 92 9.13 -2.29 3.83
N ASN A 93 8.21 -1.91 4.73
CA ASN A 93 6.88 -2.51 4.81
C ASN A 93 6.04 -2.20 3.57
N LEU A 94 6.01 -0.97 3.11
CA LEU A 94 5.34 -0.57 1.87
C LEU A 94 5.89 -1.36 0.67
N SER A 95 7.22 -1.51 0.57
CA SER A 95 7.88 -2.26 -0.50
C SER A 95 7.54 -3.75 -0.52
N ARG A 96 7.26 -4.34 0.64
CA ARG A 96 6.89 -5.77 0.74
C ARG A 96 5.42 -6.03 0.41
N ASN A 97 4.58 -5.01 0.48
CA ASN A 97 3.14 -5.13 0.31
C ASN A 97 2.61 -4.49 -0.98
N LEU A 98 3.45 -4.28 -2.01
CA LEU A 98 3.07 -3.60 -3.27
C LEU A 98 1.82 -4.18 -3.94
N ASN A 99 1.58 -5.49 -3.80
CA ASN A 99 0.43 -6.17 -4.39
C ASN A 99 -0.80 -6.23 -3.47
N HIS A 100 -0.73 -5.64 -2.27
CA HIS A 100 -1.78 -5.69 -1.25
C HIS A 100 -2.24 -4.29 -0.88
N ILE A 101 -3.13 -3.72 -1.70
CA ILE A 101 -3.55 -2.33 -1.58
C ILE A 101 -4.11 -1.99 -0.20
N THR A 102 -4.86 -2.90 0.42
CA THR A 102 -5.41 -2.72 1.78
C THR A 102 -4.31 -2.55 2.82
N GLU A 103 -3.23 -3.31 2.72
CA GLU A 103 -2.08 -3.17 3.62
C GLU A 103 -1.29 -1.88 3.34
N ILE A 104 -1.14 -1.51 2.07
CA ILE A 104 -0.53 -0.21 1.70
C ILE A 104 -1.32 0.93 2.33
N THR A 105 -2.64 0.93 2.24
CA THR A 105 -3.49 1.97 2.83
C THR A 105 -3.29 2.08 4.34
N LYS A 106 -3.25 0.95 5.06
CA LYS A 106 -2.94 0.93 6.50
C LYS A 106 -1.58 1.52 6.82
N PHE A 107 -0.54 1.14 6.05
CA PHE A 107 0.81 1.68 6.25
C PHE A 107 0.89 3.18 5.92
N MET A 108 0.15 3.66 4.93
CA MET A 108 0.05 5.09 4.62
C MET A 108 -0.61 5.88 5.75
N GLN A 109 -1.70 5.35 6.32
CA GLN A 109 -2.35 5.94 7.50
C GLN A 109 -1.39 5.98 8.70
N GLU A 110 -0.61 4.91 8.91
CA GLU A 110 0.39 4.88 9.97
C GLU A 110 1.52 5.89 9.71
N CYS A 111 1.99 6.04 8.47
CA CYS A 111 2.95 7.09 8.11
C CYS A 111 2.42 8.47 8.48
N ASN A 112 1.18 8.79 8.10
CA ASN A 112 0.55 10.05 8.45
C ASN A 112 0.45 10.25 9.97
N ARG A 113 0.06 9.22 10.72
CA ARG A 113 -0.01 9.26 12.19
C ARG A 113 1.36 9.52 12.84
N MET A 114 2.43 9.01 12.21
CA MET A 114 3.81 9.20 12.68
C MET A 114 4.44 10.51 12.18
N GLY A 115 3.73 11.31 11.38
CA GLY A 115 4.25 12.54 10.78
C GLY A 115 5.29 12.30 9.69
N LEU A 116 5.27 11.12 9.05
CA LEU A 116 6.15 10.78 7.93
C LEU A 116 5.48 11.15 6.61
N ASN A 117 6.18 11.93 5.79
CA ASN A 117 5.71 12.23 4.44
C ASN A 117 5.96 11.06 3.51
N VAL A 118 4.94 10.69 2.72
CA VAL A 118 5.09 9.74 1.62
C VAL A 118 4.82 10.50 0.32
N LEU A 119 5.86 10.67 -0.47
CA LEU A 119 5.85 11.44 -1.71
C LEU A 119 5.60 10.52 -2.91
N GLY A 120 4.96 11.05 -3.95
CA GLY A 120 4.70 10.35 -5.20
C GLY A 120 5.97 9.87 -5.91
N PRO A 121 5.83 9.11 -7.02
CA PRO A 121 6.99 8.73 -7.83
C PRO A 121 7.65 9.96 -8.46
N ASP A 122 8.96 9.89 -8.66
CA ASP A 122 9.76 10.93 -9.31
C ASP A 122 10.92 10.28 -10.06
N VAL A 123 11.11 10.61 -11.33
CA VAL A 123 12.16 9.99 -12.17
C VAL A 123 13.58 10.31 -11.68
N ASN A 124 13.75 11.41 -10.96
CA ASN A 124 15.04 11.82 -10.41
C ASN A 124 15.31 11.30 -9.00
N GLU A 125 14.26 10.96 -8.21
CA GLU A 125 14.46 10.49 -6.85
C GLU A 125 14.10 9.03 -6.64
N SER A 126 13.05 8.51 -7.33
CA SER A 126 12.54 7.16 -7.09
C SER A 126 13.50 6.06 -7.52
N PHE A 127 13.37 4.93 -6.84
CA PHE A 127 13.99 3.66 -7.17
C PHE A 127 12.93 2.62 -7.54
N VAL A 128 13.32 1.35 -7.67
CA VAL A 128 12.39 0.25 -7.93
C VAL A 128 11.36 0.14 -6.81
N LYS A 129 11.81 0.19 -5.56
CA LYS A 129 11.01 0.07 -4.34
C LYS A 129 10.89 1.40 -3.62
N PHE A 130 10.00 1.47 -2.62
CA PHE A 130 9.96 2.61 -1.72
C PHE A 130 11.32 2.79 -1.03
N MET A 131 11.79 4.02 -0.97
CA MET A 131 13.04 4.38 -0.30
C MET A 131 12.91 5.71 0.41
N VAL A 132 13.75 5.93 1.39
CA VAL A 132 13.86 7.22 2.07
C VAL A 132 14.79 8.11 1.26
N ASN A 133 14.34 9.33 0.95
CA ASN A 133 15.14 10.33 0.24
C ASN A 133 16.11 11.06 1.19
N ARG A 134 16.94 11.95 0.65
CA ARG A 134 17.92 12.71 1.45
C ARG A 134 17.29 13.65 2.49
N LYS A 135 15.99 13.96 2.36
CA LYS A 135 15.24 14.82 3.28
C LYS A 135 14.56 14.04 4.40
N GLY A 136 14.62 12.72 4.37
CA GLY A 136 13.96 11.85 5.32
C GLY A 136 12.52 11.46 4.93
N ASP A 137 12.02 11.91 3.77
CA ASP A 137 10.69 11.53 3.28
C ASP A 137 10.73 10.17 2.59
N ILE A 138 9.65 9.42 2.66
CA ILE A 138 9.49 8.16 1.93
C ILE A 138 9.09 8.49 0.48
N ARG A 139 9.89 8.05 -0.49
CA ARG A 139 9.61 8.21 -1.91
C ARG A 139 8.99 6.93 -2.48
N PHE A 140 7.92 7.08 -3.24
CA PHE A 140 7.21 5.98 -3.90
C PHE A 140 8.11 5.27 -4.93
N GLY A 141 8.12 3.93 -4.93
CA GLY A 141 8.88 3.15 -5.89
C GLY A 141 8.24 3.16 -7.27
N MET A 142 9.00 3.44 -8.32
CA MET A 142 8.46 3.49 -9.69
C MET A 142 7.86 2.15 -10.16
N ALA A 143 8.40 1.01 -9.72
CA ALA A 143 7.85 -0.30 -10.08
C ALA A 143 6.50 -0.62 -9.38
N ALA A 144 6.11 0.17 -8.38
CA ALA A 144 4.79 0.08 -7.76
C ALA A 144 3.69 0.77 -8.58
N VAL A 145 4.06 1.59 -9.57
CA VAL A 145 3.11 2.22 -10.49
C VAL A 145 2.60 1.19 -11.47
N LYS A 146 1.28 0.99 -11.51
CA LYS A 146 0.63 0.02 -12.40
C LYS A 146 0.97 0.31 -13.87
N GLY A 147 1.49 -0.69 -14.55
CA GLY A 147 1.88 -0.56 -15.97
C GLY A 147 3.35 -0.17 -16.17
N VAL A 148 4.11 0.08 -15.10
CA VAL A 148 5.55 0.33 -15.16
C VAL A 148 6.31 -0.97 -14.82
N GLY A 149 7.08 -1.47 -15.78
CA GLY A 149 7.87 -2.69 -15.61
C GLY A 149 9.19 -2.42 -14.87
N GLU A 150 9.63 -3.38 -14.04
CA GLU A 150 10.88 -3.26 -13.29
C GLU A 150 12.10 -3.04 -14.20
N GLY A 151 12.15 -3.68 -15.38
CA GLY A 151 13.22 -3.48 -16.35
C GLY A 151 13.32 -2.03 -16.85
N ALA A 152 12.17 -1.40 -17.13
CA ALA A 152 12.13 0.02 -17.51
C ALA A 152 12.65 0.92 -16.38
N VAL A 153 12.26 0.63 -15.15
CA VAL A 153 12.72 1.36 -13.97
C VAL A 153 14.24 1.23 -13.78
N MET A 154 14.79 0.04 -13.95
CA MET A 154 16.23 -0.20 -13.84
C MET A 154 17.02 0.59 -14.91
N ASP A 155 16.51 0.68 -16.15
CA ASP A 155 17.13 1.46 -17.22
C ASP A 155 17.06 2.97 -16.92
N ILE A 156 15.94 3.48 -16.39
CA ILE A 156 15.80 4.87 -15.94
C ILE A 156 16.84 5.17 -14.85
N ILE A 157 16.95 4.32 -13.84
CA ILE A 157 17.91 4.48 -12.75
C ILE A 157 19.36 4.45 -13.28
N SER A 158 19.66 3.52 -14.18
CA SER A 158 20.99 3.41 -14.79
C SER A 158 21.35 4.67 -15.61
N ALA A 159 20.41 5.19 -16.41
CA ALA A 159 20.62 6.43 -17.16
C ALA A 159 20.87 7.63 -16.23
N ARG A 160 20.10 7.72 -15.14
CA ARG A 160 20.30 8.75 -14.10
C ARG A 160 21.65 8.63 -13.41
N GLN A 161 22.08 7.44 -13.04
CA GLN A 161 23.37 7.20 -12.37
C GLN A 161 24.55 7.55 -13.26
N LYS A 162 24.45 7.32 -14.58
CA LYS A 162 25.52 7.62 -15.55
C LYS A 162 25.65 9.11 -15.87
N GLY A 163 24.53 9.80 -15.98
CA GLY A 163 24.50 11.18 -16.49
C GLY A 163 23.97 12.24 -15.51
N GLY A 164 23.75 11.88 -14.24
CA GLY A 164 23.10 12.76 -13.25
C GLY A 164 21.58 12.87 -13.46
N ASP A 165 20.95 13.70 -12.67
CA ASP A 165 19.52 13.93 -12.73
C ASP A 165 19.08 14.42 -14.12
N PHE A 166 17.87 14.01 -14.53
CA PHE A 166 17.28 14.48 -15.79
C PHE A 166 16.86 15.95 -15.64
N LYS A 167 17.19 16.77 -16.63
CA LYS A 167 16.91 18.21 -16.63
C LYS A 167 15.45 18.50 -17.00
N ASP A 168 14.94 17.78 -17.98
CA ASP A 168 13.58 17.88 -18.51
C ASP A 168 13.18 16.56 -19.19
N VAL A 169 11.97 16.53 -19.76
CA VAL A 169 11.44 15.35 -20.44
C VAL A 169 12.21 15.01 -21.74
N PHE A 170 12.87 15.97 -22.35
CA PHE A 170 13.69 15.75 -23.55
C PHE A 170 15.00 15.06 -23.19
N ASP A 171 15.71 15.57 -22.17
CA ASP A 171 16.91 14.91 -21.63
C ASP A 171 16.60 13.48 -21.16
N PHE A 172 15.39 13.25 -20.58
CA PHE A 172 14.94 11.92 -20.20
C PHE A 172 14.86 10.97 -21.41
N VAL A 173 14.16 11.33 -22.50
CA VAL A 173 14.00 10.44 -23.65
C VAL A 173 15.26 10.33 -24.50
N GLU A 174 16.17 11.29 -24.42
CA GLU A 174 17.49 11.23 -25.09
C GLU A 174 18.41 10.18 -24.43
N ARG A 175 18.26 9.95 -23.13
CA ARG A 175 19.19 9.13 -22.32
C ARG A 175 18.65 7.76 -21.94
N VAL A 176 17.33 7.61 -21.80
CA VAL A 176 16.71 6.37 -21.34
C VAL A 176 16.49 5.42 -22.53
N ASN A 177 16.66 4.10 -22.31
CA ASN A 177 16.35 3.11 -23.33
C ASN A 177 14.83 3.06 -23.59
N LEU A 178 14.39 3.59 -24.74
CA LEU A 178 12.99 3.71 -25.13
C LEU A 178 12.35 2.37 -25.57
N GLN A 179 13.13 1.29 -25.70
CA GLN A 179 12.58 -0.04 -25.92
C GLN A 179 12.03 -0.64 -24.62
N SER A 180 12.74 -0.44 -23.53
CA SER A 180 12.28 -0.87 -22.19
C SER A 180 11.32 0.13 -21.57
N ALA A 181 11.68 1.43 -21.53
CA ALA A 181 10.79 2.52 -21.12
C ALA A 181 9.90 2.95 -22.30
N ASN A 182 9.05 2.04 -22.75
CA ASN A 182 8.18 2.23 -23.90
C ASN A 182 7.03 3.22 -23.61
N LYS A 183 6.23 3.53 -24.62
CA LYS A 183 5.08 4.44 -24.53
C LYS A 183 4.22 4.18 -23.30
N LYS A 184 3.82 2.93 -23.04
CA LYS A 184 2.97 2.56 -21.90
C LYS A 184 3.60 2.89 -20.55
N ASN A 185 4.92 2.66 -20.40
CA ASN A 185 5.63 3.01 -19.17
C ASN A 185 5.69 4.54 -18.97
N ILE A 186 5.99 5.30 -20.04
CA ILE A 186 6.05 6.77 -19.97
C ILE A 186 4.66 7.35 -19.68
N GLU A 187 3.59 6.84 -20.29
CA GLU A 187 2.22 7.25 -19.99
C GLU A 187 1.87 7.01 -18.52
N ALA A 188 2.19 5.84 -17.98
CA ALA A 188 1.93 5.52 -16.58
C ALA A 188 2.73 6.41 -15.61
N LEU A 189 4.00 6.67 -15.92
CA LEU A 189 4.84 7.59 -15.15
C LEU A 189 4.31 9.03 -15.20
N ALA A 190 3.90 9.52 -16.39
CA ALA A 190 3.34 10.85 -16.54
C ALA A 190 2.01 11.02 -15.77
N MET A 191 1.10 10.04 -15.89
CA MET A 191 -0.16 10.08 -15.15
C MET A 191 0.02 10.00 -13.63
N SER A 192 1.04 9.26 -13.15
CA SER A 192 1.33 9.15 -11.73
C SER A 192 2.10 10.34 -11.15
N GLY A 193 2.48 11.31 -11.98
CA GLY A 193 3.21 12.50 -11.56
C GLY A 193 4.72 12.37 -11.47
N ALA A 194 5.30 11.28 -12.03
CA ALA A 194 6.73 11.04 -11.94
C ALA A 194 7.61 12.10 -12.65
N PHE A 195 7.02 12.95 -13.47
CA PHE A 195 7.68 14.06 -14.17
C PHE A 195 7.35 15.45 -13.59
N ASP A 196 6.51 15.53 -12.56
CA ASP A 196 6.07 16.81 -11.98
C ASP A 196 7.26 17.62 -11.42
N GLY A 197 8.32 16.94 -10.99
CA GLY A 197 9.56 17.56 -10.49
C GLY A 197 10.26 18.45 -11.51
N PHE A 198 9.99 18.34 -12.81
CA PHE A 198 10.54 19.23 -13.84
C PHE A 198 9.92 20.63 -13.82
N GLY A 199 8.66 20.77 -13.41
CA GLY A 199 7.98 22.06 -13.26
C GLY A 199 7.67 22.82 -14.55
N ASN A 200 8.09 22.34 -15.70
CA ASN A 200 7.95 22.99 -17.02
C ASN A 200 6.96 22.29 -17.94
N ILE A 201 6.32 21.22 -17.49
CA ILE A 201 5.33 20.45 -18.23
C ILE A 201 4.24 19.98 -17.26
N THR A 202 2.99 20.03 -17.70
CA THR A 202 1.84 19.53 -16.93
C THR A 202 1.45 18.13 -17.39
N ARG A 203 0.75 17.38 -16.51
CA ARG A 203 0.34 16.00 -16.82
C ARG A 203 -0.59 15.94 -18.02
N SER A 204 -1.49 16.91 -18.18
CA SER A 204 -2.39 17.03 -19.33
C SER A 204 -1.67 17.16 -20.66
N GLN A 205 -0.58 17.92 -20.70
CA GLN A 205 0.22 18.16 -21.92
C GLN A 205 0.79 16.88 -22.51
N PHE A 206 1.14 15.88 -21.69
CA PHE A 206 1.64 14.60 -22.21
C PHE A 206 0.64 13.87 -23.11
N PHE A 207 -0.66 14.04 -22.85
CA PHE A 207 -1.74 13.31 -23.53
C PHE A 207 -2.46 14.14 -24.60
N ALA A 208 -2.13 15.40 -24.73
CA ALA A 208 -2.71 16.27 -25.74
C ALA A 208 -2.01 16.11 -27.09
N GLY A 209 -2.80 16.27 -28.17
CA GLY A 209 -2.30 16.53 -29.54
C GLY A 209 -2.18 18.03 -29.79
N ASP A 210 -1.57 18.41 -30.92
CA ASP A 210 -1.42 19.83 -31.27
C ASP A 210 -2.74 20.50 -31.69
N ASN A 211 -3.64 19.71 -32.27
CA ASN A 211 -4.97 20.17 -32.72
C ASN A 211 -5.92 18.98 -32.90
N GLU A 212 -7.21 19.25 -33.13
CA GLU A 212 -8.22 18.22 -33.32
C GLU A 212 -8.00 17.29 -34.54
N ASN A 213 -7.21 17.73 -35.52
CA ASN A 213 -6.90 16.97 -36.74
C ASN A 213 -5.66 16.09 -36.61
N ASP A 214 -4.83 16.29 -35.58
CA ASP A 214 -3.67 15.44 -35.30
C ASP A 214 -3.87 14.67 -33.97
N PRO A 215 -4.29 13.41 -34.02
CA PRO A 215 -4.51 12.59 -32.83
C PRO A 215 -3.21 12.16 -32.17
N THR A 216 -2.04 12.50 -32.74
CA THR A 216 -0.73 12.13 -32.21
C THR A 216 -0.46 12.88 -30.92
N THR A 217 -0.38 12.16 -29.80
CA THR A 217 -0.10 12.76 -28.49
C THR A 217 1.32 13.29 -28.37
N PHE A 218 1.54 14.24 -27.45
CA PHE A 218 2.87 14.76 -27.17
C PHE A 218 3.86 13.64 -26.77
N ILE A 219 3.43 12.65 -26.00
CA ILE A 219 4.26 11.47 -25.66
C ILE A 219 4.76 10.76 -26.92
N GLU A 220 3.93 10.57 -27.94
CA GLU A 220 4.34 9.93 -29.19
C GLU A 220 5.37 10.77 -29.93
N LYS A 221 5.18 12.09 -29.98
CA LYS A 221 6.15 13.03 -30.58
C LYS A 221 7.47 13.02 -29.82
N LEU A 222 7.39 13.00 -28.49
CA LEU A 222 8.53 12.95 -27.58
C LEU A 222 9.36 11.68 -27.80
N ILE A 223 8.70 10.51 -27.90
CA ILE A 223 9.38 9.23 -28.16
C ILE A 223 10.04 9.22 -29.55
N ARG A 224 9.35 9.74 -30.58
CA ARG A 224 9.93 9.86 -31.93
C ARG A 224 11.16 10.75 -31.93
N TYR A 225 11.10 11.86 -31.21
CA TYR A 225 12.25 12.75 -31.02
C TYR A 225 13.42 12.03 -30.34
N GLY A 226 13.18 11.38 -29.20
CA GLY A 226 14.21 10.63 -28.47
C GLY A 226 14.87 9.54 -29.29
N ASN A 227 14.08 8.74 -30.03
CA ASN A 227 14.62 7.72 -30.93
C ASN A 227 15.54 8.31 -32.02
N ARG A 228 15.18 9.46 -32.61
CA ARG A 228 16.03 10.13 -33.62
C ARG A 228 17.33 10.60 -32.97
N MET A 229 17.27 11.25 -31.82
CA MET A 229 18.48 11.75 -31.13
C MET A 229 19.42 10.62 -30.74
N GLN A 230 18.90 9.50 -30.28
CA GLN A 230 19.70 8.30 -29.94
C GLN A 230 20.36 7.68 -31.17
N LEU A 231 19.68 7.62 -32.34
CA LEU A 231 20.21 7.11 -33.59
C LEU A 231 21.33 8.04 -34.13
N GLU A 232 21.15 9.38 -34.07
CA GLU A 232 22.16 10.33 -34.48
C GLU A 232 23.40 10.24 -33.60
N SER A 233 23.22 10.13 -32.28
CA SER A 233 24.33 9.96 -31.33
C SER A 233 25.14 8.69 -31.61
N GLN A 234 24.48 7.57 -31.94
CA GLN A 234 25.13 6.30 -32.27
C GLN A 234 25.89 6.40 -33.61
N SER A 235 25.29 7.06 -34.62
CA SER A 235 25.93 7.24 -35.93
C SER A 235 27.16 8.13 -35.86
N MET A 236 27.16 9.18 -35.03
CA MET A 236 28.33 10.01 -34.78
C MET A 236 29.49 9.26 -34.12
N GLN A 237 29.20 8.38 -33.18
CA GLN A 237 30.20 7.52 -32.52
C GLN A 237 30.85 6.51 -33.46
N GLN A 238 30.12 6.04 -34.49
CA GLN A 238 30.65 5.10 -35.49
C GLN A 238 31.42 5.79 -36.61
N SER A 239 31.19 7.08 -36.87
CA SER A 239 31.90 7.85 -37.90
C SER A 239 33.15 8.51 -37.32
N LEU A 240 34.22 7.74 -37.19
CA LEU A 240 35.53 8.25 -36.78
C LEU A 240 36.19 9.19 -37.85
N PHE A 241 35.61 9.23 -39.05
CA PHE A 241 36.06 10.11 -40.15
C PHE A 241 34.86 10.97 -40.60
N GLY A 242 34.73 12.14 -39.95
CA GLY A 242 33.66 13.09 -40.19
C GLY A 242 33.53 13.51 -41.63
N GLY A 243 32.64 12.88 -42.36
CA GLY A 243 32.03 13.54 -43.51
C GLY A 243 31.08 14.60 -42.95
N VAL A 244 31.25 15.83 -43.46
CA VAL A 244 30.34 16.97 -43.21
C VAL A 244 28.97 16.61 -43.82
N GLY A 245 28.22 15.76 -43.15
CA GLY A 245 26.80 15.56 -43.38
C GLY A 245 26.08 16.71 -42.68
N SER A 246 25.26 17.43 -43.42
CA SER A 246 24.37 18.47 -42.89
C SER A 246 23.66 17.95 -41.65
N GLN A 247 24.00 18.50 -40.48
CA GLN A 247 23.28 18.31 -39.23
C GLN A 247 21.85 18.83 -39.44
N GLN A 248 20.94 17.96 -39.79
CA GLN A 248 19.52 18.26 -39.61
C GLN A 248 19.28 18.29 -38.11
N LEU A 249 19.34 19.53 -37.54
CA LEU A 249 18.96 19.75 -36.14
C LEU A 249 17.59 19.18 -35.91
N VAL A 250 17.52 18.06 -35.20
CA VAL A 250 16.22 17.47 -34.80
C VAL A 250 15.53 18.44 -33.86
N LYS A 251 14.49 19.11 -34.36
CA LYS A 251 13.75 20.09 -33.60
C LYS A 251 12.99 19.36 -32.45
N LYS A 252 13.12 19.90 -31.22
CA LYS A 252 12.29 19.48 -30.08
C LYS A 252 10.81 19.77 -30.40
N PRO A 253 9.89 18.83 -30.15
CA PRO A 253 8.45 19.11 -30.28
C PRO A 253 8.04 20.22 -29.31
N ASP A 254 7.16 21.11 -29.76
CA ASP A 254 6.60 22.16 -28.93
C ASP A 254 5.57 21.54 -27.94
N LEU A 255 5.49 22.12 -26.72
CA LEU A 255 4.51 21.66 -25.72
C LEU A 255 3.09 22.07 -26.16
N PRO A 256 2.10 21.16 -26.11
CA PRO A 256 0.71 21.51 -26.44
C PRO A 256 0.16 22.60 -25.51
N PRO A 257 -0.53 23.60 -26.05
CA PRO A 257 -1.10 24.72 -25.26
C PRO A 257 -2.43 24.33 -24.60
N VAL A 258 -2.39 23.33 -23.73
CA VAL A 258 -3.58 22.85 -22.98
C VAL A 258 -3.46 23.14 -21.50
N PRO A 259 -4.56 23.51 -20.84
CA PRO A 259 -4.55 23.72 -19.41
C PRO A 259 -4.35 22.38 -18.67
N GLU A 260 -3.88 22.47 -17.42
CA GLU A 260 -3.79 21.30 -16.54
C GLU A 260 -5.19 20.75 -16.24
N TRP A 261 -5.28 19.43 -16.03
CA TRP A 261 -6.52 18.80 -15.61
C TRP A 261 -6.99 19.33 -14.24
N PRO A 262 -8.31 19.41 -14.02
CA PRO A 262 -8.85 19.69 -12.70
C PRO A 262 -8.26 18.72 -11.66
N LYS A 263 -8.03 19.22 -10.44
CA LYS A 263 -7.42 18.48 -9.33
C LYS A 263 -8.04 17.10 -9.10
N ILE A 264 -9.38 17.02 -9.16
CA ILE A 264 -10.09 15.75 -8.97
C ILE A 264 -9.70 14.70 -10.04
N ILE A 265 -9.55 15.12 -11.31
CA ILE A 265 -9.16 14.22 -12.40
C ILE A 265 -7.70 13.75 -12.22
N LEU A 266 -6.81 14.65 -11.78
CA LEU A 266 -5.42 14.29 -11.45
C LEU A 266 -5.36 13.22 -10.36
N LEU A 267 -6.12 13.41 -9.29
CA LEU A 267 -6.19 12.48 -8.16
C LEU A 267 -6.79 11.12 -8.54
N GLU A 268 -7.83 11.11 -9.40
CA GLU A 268 -8.40 9.87 -9.91
C GLU A 268 -7.41 9.09 -10.78
N LYS A 269 -6.70 9.78 -11.68
CA LYS A 269 -5.67 9.15 -12.53
C LYS A 269 -4.52 8.61 -11.69
N GLU A 270 -4.07 9.35 -10.69
CA GLU A 270 -3.05 8.92 -9.73
C GLU A 270 -3.52 7.67 -8.97
N LYS A 271 -4.72 7.70 -8.38
CA LYS A 271 -5.30 6.55 -7.67
C LYS A 271 -5.41 5.31 -8.54
N ASN A 272 -5.80 5.45 -9.81
CA ASN A 272 -5.95 4.31 -10.73
C ASN A 272 -4.62 3.58 -11.01
N LEU A 273 -3.50 4.30 -10.94
CA LEU A 273 -2.17 3.76 -11.21
C LEU A 273 -1.41 3.34 -9.94
N VAL A 274 -1.62 4.07 -8.87
CA VAL A 274 -0.90 3.89 -7.60
C VAL A 274 -1.75 3.09 -6.60
N GLY A 275 -3.08 3.11 -6.77
CA GLY A 275 -4.06 2.43 -5.93
C GLY A 275 -4.56 3.26 -4.75
N ILE A 276 -3.91 4.37 -4.44
CA ILE A 276 -4.25 5.30 -3.36
C ILE A 276 -4.09 6.74 -3.83
N TYR A 277 -4.68 7.68 -3.10
CA TYR A 277 -4.41 9.10 -3.27
C TYR A 277 -3.09 9.45 -2.57
N LEU A 278 -2.08 9.91 -3.30
CA LEU A 278 -0.76 10.28 -2.75
C LEU A 278 -0.62 11.77 -2.52
N THR A 279 -0.96 12.58 -3.55
CA THR A 279 -0.71 14.03 -3.52
C THR A 279 -1.63 14.75 -2.55
N SER A 280 -2.92 14.43 -2.55
CA SER A 280 -3.92 14.91 -1.59
C SER A 280 -5.17 14.04 -1.68
N HIS A 281 -6.01 14.06 -0.64
CA HIS A 281 -7.30 13.39 -0.70
C HIS A 281 -8.35 14.33 -1.33
N PRO A 282 -9.31 13.81 -2.14
CA PRO A 282 -10.37 14.65 -2.71
C PRO A 282 -11.19 15.41 -1.66
N LEU A 283 -11.31 14.87 -0.46
CA LEU A 283 -12.03 15.48 0.65
C LEU A 283 -11.24 16.60 1.37
N ASP A 284 -9.96 16.80 1.05
CA ASP A 284 -9.16 17.84 1.72
C ASP A 284 -9.71 19.25 1.47
N ASP A 285 -10.32 19.46 0.30
CA ASP A 285 -10.94 20.74 -0.06
C ASP A 285 -12.25 20.98 0.71
N TYR A 286 -12.83 19.95 1.33
CA TYR A 286 -14.08 19.97 2.14
C TYR A 286 -13.84 19.67 3.62
N ARG A 287 -12.60 19.81 4.06
CA ARG A 287 -12.20 19.49 5.42
C ARG A 287 -12.96 20.32 6.46
N LEU A 288 -13.19 21.61 6.17
CA LEU A 288 -13.92 22.52 7.04
C LEU A 288 -15.35 22.04 7.24
N GLU A 289 -16.02 21.64 6.17
CA GLU A 289 -17.39 21.14 6.18
C GLU A 289 -17.48 19.82 6.96
N LEU A 290 -16.54 18.89 6.72
CA LEU A 290 -16.50 17.62 7.42
C LEU A 290 -16.27 17.78 8.91
N GLU A 291 -15.38 18.68 9.33
CA GLU A 291 -15.07 18.93 10.75
C GLU A 291 -16.21 19.63 11.51
N ASN A 292 -17.05 20.44 10.83
CA ASN A 292 -18.07 21.25 11.48
C ASN A 292 -19.51 20.71 11.33
N PHE A 293 -19.80 19.96 10.27
CA PHE A 293 -21.17 19.51 9.97
C PHE A 293 -21.35 18.01 10.11
N CYS A 294 -20.26 17.22 10.12
CA CYS A 294 -20.35 15.79 10.39
C CYS A 294 -20.24 15.47 11.87
N THR A 295 -20.77 14.34 12.28
CA THR A 295 -20.73 13.89 13.67
C THR A 295 -19.30 13.51 14.05
N ARG A 296 -18.75 14.22 15.04
CA ARG A 296 -17.38 13.99 15.50
C ARG A 296 -17.18 12.59 16.06
N GLY A 297 -16.08 11.96 15.69
CA GLY A 297 -15.68 10.65 16.19
C GLY A 297 -16.42 9.48 15.58
N ILE A 298 -17.21 9.70 14.52
CA ILE A 298 -17.85 8.66 13.72
C ILE A 298 -17.36 8.81 12.28
N ALA A 299 -16.88 7.71 11.68
CA ALA A 299 -16.41 7.62 10.31
C ALA A 299 -17.05 6.42 9.62
N LEU A 300 -16.90 6.31 8.29
CA LEU A 300 -17.49 5.19 7.53
C LEU A 300 -17.02 3.82 7.99
N LYS A 301 -15.77 3.68 8.42
CA LYS A 301 -15.26 2.42 8.99
C LYS A 301 -16.07 1.93 10.21
N ASP A 302 -16.59 2.87 11.02
CA ASP A 302 -17.33 2.52 12.24
C ASP A 302 -18.67 1.87 11.92
N LEU A 303 -19.23 2.11 10.71
CA LEU A 303 -20.42 1.42 10.22
C LEU A 303 -20.18 -0.07 9.99
N HIS A 304 -18.94 -0.48 9.69
CA HIS A 304 -18.56 -1.89 9.56
C HIS A 304 -18.15 -2.50 10.91
N GLU A 305 -17.41 -1.76 11.72
CA GLU A 305 -16.79 -2.29 12.95
C GLU A 305 -17.69 -2.19 14.17
N GLN A 306 -18.59 -1.19 14.23
CA GLN A 306 -19.31 -0.82 15.45
C GLN A 306 -20.83 -0.58 15.23
N ILE A 307 -21.42 -1.23 14.23
CA ILE A 307 -22.82 -0.99 13.84
C ILE A 307 -23.80 -1.13 15.01
N ASP A 308 -23.57 -2.07 15.92
CA ASP A 308 -24.41 -2.30 17.11
C ASP A 308 -24.39 -1.12 18.09
N ARG A 309 -23.30 -0.35 18.15
CA ARG A 309 -23.16 0.86 18.99
C ARG A 309 -23.81 2.09 18.36
N LEU A 310 -23.94 2.07 17.04
CA LEU A 310 -24.51 3.19 16.26
C LEU A 310 -26.01 3.02 16.03
N LYS A 311 -26.55 1.84 16.31
CA LYS A 311 -27.97 1.54 16.17
C LYS A 311 -28.83 2.53 16.97
N ASP A 312 -29.93 2.98 16.36
CA ASP A 312 -30.90 3.93 16.93
C ASP A 312 -30.29 5.32 17.28
N ARG A 313 -29.17 5.68 16.67
CA ARG A 313 -28.57 7.03 16.77
C ARG A 313 -28.66 7.77 15.45
N GLU A 314 -28.95 9.05 15.52
CA GLU A 314 -28.79 9.94 14.36
C GLU A 314 -27.37 10.47 14.31
N PHE A 315 -26.73 10.38 13.14
CA PHE A 315 -25.41 10.93 12.88
C PHE A 315 -25.31 11.40 11.42
N THR A 316 -24.41 12.33 11.19
CA THR A 316 -24.12 12.86 9.85
C THR A 316 -22.72 12.44 9.45
N LEU A 317 -22.61 11.80 8.29
CA LEU A 317 -21.35 11.42 7.66
C LEU A 317 -21.18 12.21 6.35
N GLY A 318 -19.97 12.59 6.06
CA GLY A 318 -19.60 13.23 4.80
C GLY A 318 -18.62 12.39 4.01
N GLY A 319 -18.75 12.41 2.70
CA GLY A 319 -17.85 11.68 1.82
C GLY A 319 -18.04 12.01 0.36
N MET A 320 -17.22 11.36 -0.46
CA MET A 320 -17.34 11.44 -1.92
C MET A 320 -18.05 10.20 -2.45
N VAL A 321 -18.95 10.38 -3.39
CA VAL A 321 -19.58 9.29 -4.14
C VAL A 321 -18.57 8.73 -5.12
N THR A 322 -18.08 7.51 -4.85
CA THR A 322 -17.11 6.84 -5.74
C THR A 322 -17.78 5.97 -6.78
N GLU A 323 -18.89 5.32 -6.43
CA GLU A 323 -19.67 4.53 -7.36
C GLU A 323 -21.16 4.80 -7.17
N ALA A 324 -21.90 4.78 -8.27
CA ALA A 324 -23.35 4.80 -8.26
C ALA A 324 -23.89 3.85 -9.32
N ARG A 325 -24.95 3.13 -8.99
CA ARG A 325 -25.61 2.21 -9.92
C ARG A 325 -27.12 2.30 -9.75
N GLU A 326 -27.81 2.29 -10.88
CA GLU A 326 -29.27 2.13 -10.92
C GLU A 326 -29.59 0.68 -11.31
N GLY A 327 -30.64 0.14 -10.74
CA GLY A 327 -31.08 -1.22 -11.00
C GLY A 327 -32.56 -1.42 -10.78
N THR A 328 -33.02 -2.62 -11.10
CA THR A 328 -34.41 -3.04 -10.87
C THR A 328 -34.40 -4.22 -9.90
N SER A 329 -35.15 -4.10 -8.82
CA SER A 329 -35.30 -5.15 -7.80
C SER A 329 -36.04 -6.36 -8.38
N LYS A 330 -35.96 -7.50 -7.68
CA LYS A 330 -36.71 -8.72 -8.04
C LYS A 330 -38.22 -8.51 -8.21
N ASN A 331 -38.77 -7.48 -7.56
CA ASN A 331 -40.18 -7.11 -7.60
C ASN A 331 -40.48 -6.06 -8.68
N GLY A 332 -39.57 -5.81 -9.62
CA GLY A 332 -39.77 -4.86 -10.73
C GLY A 332 -39.68 -3.38 -10.32
N LYS A 333 -39.34 -3.05 -9.07
CA LYS A 333 -39.22 -1.67 -8.61
C LYS A 333 -37.80 -1.14 -8.81
N PRO A 334 -37.63 0.11 -9.28
CA PRO A 334 -36.31 0.70 -9.42
C PRO A 334 -35.68 0.98 -8.06
N PHE A 335 -34.35 0.92 -8.00
CA PHE A 335 -33.54 1.32 -6.87
C PHE A 335 -32.21 1.88 -7.34
N SER A 336 -31.56 2.67 -6.50
CA SER A 336 -30.18 3.10 -6.73
C SER A 336 -29.28 2.67 -5.56
N THR A 337 -28.01 2.49 -5.90
CA THR A 337 -26.95 2.29 -4.92
C THR A 337 -25.93 3.40 -5.06
N LEU A 338 -25.36 3.80 -3.95
CA LEU A 338 -24.33 4.81 -3.87
C LEU A 338 -23.24 4.29 -2.94
N THR A 339 -22.00 4.27 -3.40
CA THR A 339 -20.83 4.00 -2.55
C THR A 339 -20.25 5.33 -2.10
N LEU A 340 -20.40 5.63 -0.83
CA LEU A 340 -19.80 6.78 -0.16
C LEU A 340 -18.43 6.39 0.37
N THR A 341 -17.42 7.23 0.13
CA THR A 341 -16.03 7.01 0.58
C THR A 341 -15.56 8.22 1.37
N ASP A 342 -14.99 7.99 2.54
CA ASP A 342 -14.33 9.01 3.35
C ASP A 342 -12.81 8.75 3.45
N TYR A 343 -12.11 9.37 4.40
CA TYR A 343 -10.68 9.13 4.66
C TYR A 343 -10.38 7.73 5.20
N THR A 344 -11.40 7.00 5.68
CA THR A 344 -11.22 5.79 6.48
C THR A 344 -11.65 4.54 5.74
N ASP A 345 -12.80 4.58 5.05
CA ASP A 345 -13.39 3.43 4.37
C ASP A 345 -14.45 3.87 3.34
N SER A 346 -15.10 2.89 2.73
CA SER A 346 -16.22 3.07 1.82
C SER A 346 -17.43 2.31 2.33
N TYR A 347 -18.61 2.90 2.22
CA TYR A 347 -19.87 2.26 2.63
C TYR A 347 -20.91 2.37 1.52
N GLN A 348 -21.62 1.26 1.25
CA GLN A 348 -22.64 1.22 0.21
C GLN A 348 -24.03 1.47 0.79
N LEU A 349 -24.69 2.52 0.32
CA LEU A 349 -26.04 2.90 0.65
C LEU A 349 -27.00 2.43 -0.45
N TYR A 350 -28.22 2.06 -0.06
CA TYR A 350 -29.26 1.56 -0.94
C TYR A 350 -30.51 2.42 -0.79
N PHE A 351 -31.05 2.90 -1.90
CA PHE A 351 -32.24 3.73 -1.95
C PHE A 351 -33.36 3.02 -2.69
N PHE A 352 -34.46 2.75 -2.00
CA PHE A 352 -35.63 2.06 -2.51
C PHE A 352 -36.89 2.94 -2.38
N GLY A 353 -37.88 2.74 -3.27
CA GLY A 353 -39.19 3.39 -3.14
C GLY A 353 -39.09 4.90 -3.10
N ASN A 354 -39.59 5.54 -2.05
CA ASN A 354 -39.57 7.01 -1.90
C ASN A 354 -38.15 7.55 -1.82
N ASP A 355 -37.23 6.87 -1.15
CA ASP A 355 -35.82 7.27 -1.04
C ASP A 355 -35.14 7.28 -2.41
N TYR A 356 -35.48 6.34 -3.29
CA TYR A 356 -35.00 6.35 -4.67
C TYR A 356 -35.45 7.63 -5.43
N VAL A 357 -36.71 8.03 -5.28
CA VAL A 357 -37.26 9.22 -5.95
C VAL A 357 -36.61 10.50 -5.41
N GLU A 358 -36.39 10.56 -4.09
CA GLU A 358 -35.88 11.76 -3.43
C GLU A 358 -34.36 11.89 -3.56
N PHE A 359 -33.60 10.81 -3.32
CA PHE A 359 -32.14 10.83 -3.21
C PHE A 359 -31.42 10.30 -4.45
N GLY A 360 -32.11 9.61 -5.39
CA GLY A 360 -31.49 9.07 -6.60
C GLY A 360 -30.72 10.10 -7.43
N LYS A 361 -31.14 11.37 -7.41
CA LYS A 361 -30.43 12.48 -8.07
C LYS A 361 -29.02 12.74 -7.56
N PHE A 362 -28.71 12.32 -6.34
CA PHE A 362 -27.37 12.42 -5.72
C PHE A 362 -26.48 11.20 -5.97
N CYS A 363 -27.04 10.13 -6.54
CA CYS A 363 -26.30 8.93 -6.91
C CYS A 363 -25.49 9.16 -8.20
N LYS A 364 -24.50 10.04 -8.12
CA LYS A 364 -23.60 10.35 -9.24
C LYS A 364 -22.15 10.34 -8.74
N PRO A 365 -21.24 9.55 -9.37
CA PRO A 365 -19.83 9.56 -9.02
C PRO A 365 -19.24 10.96 -9.09
N GLY A 366 -18.32 11.26 -8.18
CA GLY A 366 -17.64 12.57 -8.09
C GLY A 366 -18.38 13.62 -7.27
N LEU A 367 -19.61 13.38 -6.82
CA LEU A 367 -20.30 14.29 -5.90
C LEU A 367 -19.76 14.15 -4.48
N PHE A 368 -19.68 15.28 -3.79
CA PHE A 368 -19.41 15.34 -2.34
C PHE A 368 -20.75 15.53 -1.63
N VAL A 369 -21.09 14.62 -0.74
CA VAL A 369 -22.38 14.61 -0.06
C VAL A 369 -22.23 14.39 1.43
N MET A 370 -23.17 14.97 2.18
CA MET A 370 -23.40 14.65 3.58
C MET A 370 -24.68 13.83 3.69
N VAL A 371 -24.60 12.74 4.44
CA VAL A 371 -25.73 11.81 4.67
C VAL A 371 -26.02 11.79 6.17
N ARG A 372 -27.30 11.97 6.52
CA ARG A 372 -27.80 11.92 7.91
C ARG A 372 -28.70 10.71 8.09
#